data_9a7a27f541dbb11d8e1d6e8248353cd0
#
_entry.id   9a7a27f541dbb11d8e1d6e8248353cd0
#
_cell.length_a   1.000
_cell.length_b   1.000
_cell.length_c   1.000
_cell.angle_alpha   90.00
_cell.angle_beta   90.00
_cell.angle_gamma   90.00
#
_symmetry.space_group_name_H-M   'P 1'
#
loop_
_entity.id
_entity.type
_entity.pdbx_description
1 polymer ?
#
loop_
_entity_poly.entity_id
_entity_poly.type
_entity_poly.pdbx_seq_one_letter_code
_entity_poly.pdbx_strand_id
1 'polypeptide(L)'
;LIKKNDFKSAIHLSKDINVLNSNLLLQQSKQWVDNSEFNNFGNLFSCQNETDILAEFFFLISNFYALDENYEQSIFYSNISNFLNSKFYFNLTHQISNYFEIENYDKAKQLLENFNKEEEIYYWYKIKKIYQIISYEEDSNEALSYIENKFEGYSNPSIKILNDMASIYKSNKKFEKSIKYYSLLLKKL
;
A
#
# COMPACT_ATOMS: atom_id res chain seq x y z
N LEU A 1 20.31 9.31 -5.17
CA LEU A 1 20.85 9.95 -3.96
C LEU A 1 21.44 8.89 -3.03
N ILE A 2 20.68 7.93 -2.56
CA ILE A 2 21.11 6.91 -1.58
C ILE A 2 22.29 6.09 -2.10
N LYS A 3 22.26 5.60 -3.35
CA LYS A 3 23.39 4.91 -4.00
C LYS A 3 24.67 5.76 -4.12
N LYS A 4 24.56 7.09 -4.01
CA LYS A 4 25.68 8.05 -4.01
C LYS A 4 26.07 8.48 -2.59
N ASN A 5 25.50 7.84 -1.56
CA ASN A 5 25.65 8.20 -0.14
C ASN A 5 25.26 9.67 0.18
N ASP A 6 24.44 10.27 -0.67
CA ASP A 6 23.87 11.62 -0.44
C ASP A 6 22.60 11.53 0.41
N PHE A 7 22.78 11.12 1.65
CA PHE A 7 21.67 10.95 2.61
C PHE A 7 21.02 12.30 2.99
N LYS A 8 21.79 13.39 2.99
CA LYS A 8 21.24 14.72 3.31
C LYS A 8 20.18 15.15 2.29
N SER A 9 20.49 15.02 1.02
CA SER A 9 19.53 15.33 -0.04
C SER A 9 18.34 14.36 -0.04
N ALA A 10 18.57 13.07 0.27
CA ALA A 10 17.49 12.10 0.39
C ALA A 10 16.51 12.46 1.52
N ILE A 11 17.02 12.83 2.70
CA ILE A 11 16.21 13.31 3.84
C ILE A 11 15.47 14.61 3.49
N HIS A 12 16.11 15.52 2.76
CA HIS A 12 15.45 16.76 2.34
C HIS A 12 14.27 16.47 1.41
N LEU A 13 14.47 15.63 0.38
CA LEU A 13 13.40 15.26 -0.55
C LEU A 13 12.28 14.46 0.10
N SER A 14 12.59 13.62 1.10
CA SER A 14 11.55 12.84 1.78
C SER A 14 10.55 13.70 2.54
N LYS A 15 10.94 14.92 2.97
CA LYS A 15 10.05 15.87 3.65
C LYS A 15 8.93 16.38 2.75
N ASP A 16 9.18 16.43 1.43
CA ASP A 16 8.19 16.89 0.45
C ASP A 16 7.14 15.79 0.13
N ILE A 17 7.37 14.55 0.58
CA ILE A 17 6.41 13.46 0.38
C ILE A 17 5.22 13.64 1.31
N ASN A 18 4.07 13.97 0.71
CA ASN A 18 2.80 14.01 1.43
C ASN A 18 2.23 12.58 1.53
N VAL A 19 2.39 11.95 2.69
CA VAL A 19 1.95 10.57 2.94
C VAL A 19 0.44 10.35 2.79
N LEU A 20 -0.39 11.40 2.92
CA LEU A 20 -1.84 11.28 2.76
C LEU A 20 -2.23 11.05 1.29
N ASN A 21 -1.48 11.64 0.36
CA ASN A 21 -1.77 11.63 -1.08
C ASN A 21 -0.77 10.82 -1.90
N SER A 22 0.26 10.24 -1.27
CA SER A 22 1.29 9.44 -1.94
C SER A 22 0.85 8.00 -2.11
N ASN A 23 1.40 7.33 -3.14
CA ASN A 23 1.29 5.88 -3.27
C ASN A 23 2.11 5.14 -2.21
N LEU A 24 1.89 3.83 -2.08
CA LEU A 24 2.54 3.00 -1.05
C LEU A 24 4.06 2.96 -1.19
N LEU A 25 4.59 3.00 -2.41
CA LEU A 25 6.03 2.99 -2.66
C LEU A 25 6.70 4.26 -2.11
N LEU A 26 6.10 5.42 -2.31
CA LEU A 26 6.60 6.68 -1.77
C LEU A 26 6.46 6.74 -0.25
N GLN A 27 5.37 6.22 0.31
CA GLN A 27 5.18 6.11 1.76
C GLN A 27 6.26 5.22 2.39
N GLN A 28 6.53 4.05 1.80
CA GLN A 28 7.58 3.13 2.21
C GLN A 28 8.97 3.78 2.11
N SER A 29 9.24 4.46 0.99
CA SER A 29 10.51 5.16 0.79
C SER A 29 10.74 6.23 1.85
N LYS A 30 9.69 7.01 2.18
CA LYS A 30 9.75 8.00 3.25
C LYS A 30 10.02 7.35 4.61
N GLN A 31 9.30 6.28 4.96
CA GLN A 31 9.50 5.55 6.21
C GLN A 31 10.96 5.06 6.35
N TRP A 32 11.53 4.48 5.31
CA TRP A 32 12.93 4.03 5.32
C TRP A 32 13.93 5.18 5.51
N VAL A 33 13.67 6.34 4.90
CA VAL A 33 14.51 7.53 5.09
C VAL A 33 14.38 8.06 6.51
N ASP A 34 13.16 8.19 7.02
CA ASP A 34 12.90 8.69 8.38
C ASP A 34 13.53 7.78 9.46
N ASN A 35 13.54 6.47 9.24
CA ASN A 35 14.16 5.47 10.11
C ASN A 35 15.66 5.25 9.86
N SER A 36 16.25 5.94 8.87
CA SER A 36 17.64 5.71 8.43
C SER A 36 17.94 4.30 7.91
N GLU A 37 16.93 3.63 7.37
CA GLU A 37 16.98 2.28 6.80
C GLU A 37 17.40 2.28 5.32
N PHE A 38 18.47 2.99 4.99
CA PHE A 38 18.90 3.23 3.60
C PHE A 38 19.25 1.97 2.81
N ASN A 39 19.65 0.90 3.49
CA ASN A 39 19.99 -0.37 2.84
C ASN A 39 18.78 -1.04 2.15
N ASN A 40 17.56 -0.77 2.61
CA ASN A 40 16.34 -1.36 2.08
C ASN A 40 16.10 -0.99 0.60
N PHE A 41 16.54 0.20 0.17
CA PHE A 41 16.43 0.62 -1.23
C PHE A 41 17.21 -0.29 -2.19
N GLY A 42 18.40 -0.77 -1.78
CA GLY A 42 19.19 -1.68 -2.60
C GLY A 42 18.63 -3.10 -2.65
N ASN A 43 17.90 -3.49 -1.61
CA ASN A 43 17.27 -4.82 -1.53
C ASN A 43 15.97 -4.92 -2.34
N LEU A 44 15.28 -3.79 -2.52
CA LEU A 44 14.01 -3.75 -3.27
C LEU A 44 14.24 -3.81 -4.78
N PHE A 45 15.18 -3.01 -5.28
CA PHE A 45 15.41 -2.83 -6.70
C PHE A 45 16.85 -2.41 -6.99
N SER A 46 17.47 -3.01 -7.99
CA SER A 46 18.79 -2.63 -8.47
C SER A 46 18.82 -2.43 -9.98
N CYS A 47 19.15 -1.21 -10.44
CA CYS A 47 19.41 -0.94 -11.86
C CYS A 47 20.62 -1.70 -12.44
N GLN A 48 21.38 -2.44 -11.64
CA GLN A 48 22.48 -3.28 -12.05
C GLN A 48 22.07 -4.76 -12.18
N ASN A 49 20.84 -5.09 -11.80
CA ASN A 49 20.27 -6.43 -11.92
C ASN A 49 19.29 -6.44 -13.07
N GLU A 50 19.57 -7.24 -14.09
CA GLU A 50 18.74 -7.35 -15.29
C GLU A 50 17.32 -7.85 -14.97
N THR A 51 17.17 -8.75 -14.01
CA THR A 51 15.86 -9.27 -13.62
C THR A 51 15.01 -8.19 -12.96
N ASP A 52 15.60 -7.30 -12.14
CA ASP A 52 14.87 -6.19 -11.53
C ASP A 52 14.41 -5.18 -12.61
N ILE A 53 15.27 -4.89 -13.60
CA ILE A 53 14.95 -3.99 -14.72
C ILE A 53 13.79 -4.57 -15.54
N LEU A 54 13.86 -5.86 -15.89
CA LEU A 54 12.78 -6.53 -16.60
C LEU A 54 11.49 -6.61 -15.77
N ALA A 55 11.59 -6.80 -14.46
CA ALA A 55 10.44 -6.78 -13.57
C ALA A 55 9.71 -5.44 -13.63
N GLU A 56 10.45 -4.31 -13.56
CA GLU A 56 9.87 -2.97 -13.67
C GLU A 56 9.26 -2.73 -15.06
N PHE A 57 9.92 -3.17 -16.11
CA PHE A 57 9.40 -3.08 -17.48
C PHE A 57 8.03 -3.79 -17.60
N PHE A 58 7.92 -5.03 -17.14
CA PHE A 58 6.66 -5.75 -17.16
C PHE A 58 5.59 -5.15 -16.22
N PHE A 59 6.01 -4.56 -15.10
CA PHE A 59 5.11 -3.80 -14.24
C PHE A 59 4.54 -2.58 -14.97
N LEU A 60 5.34 -1.84 -15.74
CA LEU A 60 4.85 -0.71 -16.54
C LEU A 60 3.86 -1.16 -17.61
N ILE A 61 4.14 -2.27 -18.31
CA ILE A 61 3.20 -2.85 -19.28
C ILE A 61 1.89 -3.24 -18.60
N SER A 62 1.97 -3.87 -17.43
CA SER A 62 0.79 -4.23 -16.63
C SER A 62 -0.07 -3.00 -16.31
N ASN A 63 0.56 -1.89 -15.90
CA ASN A 63 -0.17 -0.64 -15.64
C ASN A 63 -0.87 -0.08 -16.89
N PHE A 64 -0.25 -0.15 -18.07
CA PHE A 64 -0.91 0.28 -19.30
C PHE A 64 -2.18 -0.51 -19.58
N TYR A 65 -2.14 -1.84 -19.43
CA TYR A 65 -3.32 -2.67 -19.61
C TYR A 65 -4.41 -2.39 -18.55
N ALA A 66 -4.01 -2.11 -17.30
CA ALA A 66 -4.98 -1.75 -16.26
C ALA A 66 -5.66 -0.40 -16.53
N LEU A 67 -4.94 0.57 -17.12
CA LEU A 67 -5.53 1.86 -17.52
C LEU A 67 -6.58 1.70 -18.63
N ASP A 68 -6.43 0.68 -19.49
CA ASP A 68 -7.38 0.32 -20.52
C ASP A 68 -8.47 -0.67 -20.01
N GLU A 69 -8.56 -0.87 -18.69
CA GLU A 69 -9.48 -1.81 -18.03
C GLU A 69 -9.31 -3.28 -18.49
N ASN A 70 -8.20 -3.59 -19.14
CA ASN A 70 -7.86 -4.95 -19.54
C ASN A 70 -7.10 -5.67 -18.40
N TYR A 71 -7.83 -5.99 -17.36
CA TYR A 71 -7.26 -6.52 -16.11
C TYR A 71 -6.64 -7.91 -16.27
N GLU A 72 -7.16 -8.74 -17.16
CA GLU A 72 -6.57 -10.08 -17.41
C GLU A 72 -5.15 -9.98 -17.98
N GLN A 73 -4.94 -9.11 -18.99
CA GLN A 73 -3.62 -8.85 -19.53
C GLN A 73 -2.71 -8.16 -18.52
N SER A 74 -3.26 -7.24 -17.74
CA SER A 74 -2.54 -6.60 -16.64
C SER A 74 -2.05 -7.63 -15.63
N ILE A 75 -2.89 -8.57 -15.20
CA ILE A 75 -2.54 -9.68 -14.30
C ILE A 75 -1.44 -10.54 -14.92
N PHE A 76 -1.52 -10.87 -16.20
CA PHE A 76 -0.50 -11.66 -16.89
C PHE A 76 0.89 -11.01 -16.78
N TYR A 77 1.01 -9.73 -17.12
CA TYR A 77 2.29 -9.03 -17.07
C TYR A 77 2.76 -8.75 -15.63
N SER A 78 1.86 -8.49 -14.70
CA SER A 78 2.20 -8.35 -13.28
C SER A 78 2.71 -9.66 -12.66
N ASN A 79 2.22 -10.81 -13.12
CA ASN A 79 2.76 -12.13 -12.71
C ASN A 79 4.21 -12.29 -13.18
N ILE A 80 4.52 -11.91 -14.42
CA ILE A 80 5.90 -11.97 -14.94
C ILE A 80 6.80 -11.04 -14.09
N SER A 81 6.36 -9.82 -13.85
CA SER A 81 7.07 -8.86 -12.99
C SER A 81 7.34 -9.44 -11.60
N ASN A 82 6.34 -10.02 -10.96
CA ASN A 82 6.47 -10.61 -9.62
C ASN A 82 7.37 -11.86 -9.59
N PHE A 83 7.37 -12.65 -10.65
CA PHE A 83 8.30 -13.78 -10.81
C PHE A 83 9.75 -13.32 -10.91
N LEU A 84 10.02 -12.23 -11.61
CA LEU A 84 11.35 -11.66 -11.80
C LEU A 84 11.86 -10.94 -10.54
N ASN A 85 10.99 -10.25 -9.80
CA ASN A 85 11.32 -9.59 -8.55
C ASN A 85 10.16 -9.68 -7.53
N SER A 86 10.18 -10.73 -6.73
CA SER A 86 9.16 -10.97 -5.69
C SER A 86 9.23 -10.00 -4.51
N LYS A 87 10.30 -9.19 -4.39
CA LYS A 87 10.45 -8.18 -3.33
C LYS A 87 9.77 -6.86 -3.69
N PHE A 88 9.32 -6.72 -4.93
CA PHE A 88 8.65 -5.52 -5.40
C PHE A 88 7.17 -5.52 -5.00
N TYR A 89 6.88 -5.35 -3.71
CA TYR A 89 5.53 -5.40 -3.12
C TYR A 89 4.54 -4.42 -3.73
N PHE A 90 5.03 -3.31 -4.29
CA PHE A 90 4.15 -2.37 -5.00
C PHE A 90 3.50 -3.01 -6.24
N ASN A 91 4.23 -3.86 -6.97
CA ASN A 91 3.63 -4.66 -8.04
C ASN A 91 2.56 -5.63 -7.51
N LEU A 92 2.79 -6.24 -6.34
CA LEU A 92 1.81 -7.13 -5.72
C LEU A 92 0.52 -6.37 -5.36
N THR A 93 0.61 -5.12 -4.88
CA THR A 93 -0.60 -4.31 -4.62
C THR A 93 -1.38 -3.98 -5.90
N HIS A 94 -0.68 -3.78 -7.01
CA HIS A 94 -1.30 -3.59 -8.32
C HIS A 94 -2.04 -4.85 -8.78
N GLN A 95 -1.41 -6.02 -8.66
CA GLN A 95 -2.01 -7.31 -8.98
C GLN A 95 -3.27 -7.59 -8.14
N ILE A 96 -3.21 -7.33 -6.82
CA ILE A 96 -4.36 -7.45 -5.91
C ILE A 96 -5.50 -6.53 -6.37
N SER A 97 -5.18 -5.29 -6.78
CA SER A 97 -6.20 -4.37 -7.29
C SER A 97 -6.84 -4.87 -8.57
N ASN A 98 -6.07 -5.44 -9.50
CA ASN A 98 -6.62 -6.02 -10.74
C ASN A 98 -7.55 -7.21 -10.44
N TYR A 99 -7.17 -8.11 -9.51
CA TYR A 99 -8.07 -9.20 -9.11
C TYR A 99 -9.34 -8.68 -8.43
N PHE A 100 -9.26 -7.57 -7.70
CA PHE A 100 -10.41 -6.93 -7.10
C PHE A 100 -11.36 -6.35 -8.16
N GLU A 101 -10.84 -5.71 -9.22
CA GLU A 101 -11.65 -5.16 -10.30
C GLU A 101 -12.40 -6.23 -11.13
N ILE A 102 -11.84 -7.43 -11.26
CA ILE A 102 -12.53 -8.58 -11.89
C ILE A 102 -13.33 -9.43 -10.89
N GLU A 103 -13.56 -8.92 -9.68
CA GLU A 103 -14.33 -9.56 -8.61
C GLU A 103 -13.77 -10.93 -8.16
N ASN A 104 -12.51 -11.22 -8.46
CA ASN A 104 -11.84 -12.44 -7.99
C ASN A 104 -11.25 -12.22 -6.58
N TYR A 105 -12.15 -12.08 -5.59
CA TYR A 105 -11.79 -11.75 -4.21
C TYR A 105 -10.98 -12.84 -3.53
N ASP A 106 -11.17 -14.11 -3.88
CA ASP A 106 -10.39 -15.21 -3.32
C ASP A 106 -8.92 -15.08 -3.69
N LYS A 107 -8.62 -14.77 -4.96
CA LYS A 107 -7.25 -14.53 -5.40
C LYS A 107 -6.66 -13.28 -4.75
N ALA A 108 -7.43 -12.20 -4.66
CA ALA A 108 -7.02 -10.99 -3.97
C ALA A 108 -6.67 -11.29 -2.50
N LYS A 109 -7.53 -12.02 -1.75
CA LYS A 109 -7.28 -12.45 -0.37
C LYS A 109 -6.01 -13.30 -0.26
N GLN A 110 -5.82 -14.27 -1.15
CA GLN A 110 -4.62 -15.13 -1.17
C GLN A 110 -3.33 -14.31 -1.31
N LEU A 111 -3.32 -13.32 -2.22
CA LEU A 111 -2.15 -12.47 -2.43
C LEU A 111 -1.89 -11.53 -1.25
N LEU A 112 -2.95 -11.05 -0.59
CA LEU A 112 -2.85 -10.20 0.60
C LEU A 112 -2.14 -10.90 1.77
N GLU A 113 -2.10 -12.25 1.80
CA GLU A 113 -1.38 -12.99 2.85
C GLU A 113 0.15 -12.79 2.79
N ASN A 114 0.71 -12.31 1.68
CA ASN A 114 2.13 -11.97 1.59
C ASN A 114 2.53 -10.76 2.45
N PHE A 115 1.56 -9.92 2.87
CA PHE A 115 1.84 -8.77 3.70
C PHE A 115 1.72 -9.11 5.19
N ASN A 116 2.82 -9.00 5.90
CA ASN A 116 2.92 -9.27 7.34
C ASN A 116 3.03 -7.97 8.17
N LYS A 117 2.96 -8.09 9.50
CA LYS A 117 2.95 -6.95 10.42
C LYS A 117 4.26 -6.15 10.44
N GLU A 118 5.37 -6.72 10.02
CA GLU A 118 6.68 -6.06 10.04
C GLU A 118 6.73 -4.92 9.02
N GLU A 119 5.87 -4.99 8.00
CA GLU A 119 5.76 -3.98 6.96
C GLU A 119 4.48 -3.17 7.14
N GLU A 120 4.45 -2.31 8.13
CA GLU A 120 3.25 -1.57 8.59
C GLU A 120 2.41 -0.98 7.44
N ILE A 121 3.05 -0.38 6.43
CA ILE A 121 2.36 0.29 5.30
C ILE A 121 1.59 -0.72 4.46
N TYR A 122 2.22 -1.85 4.08
CA TYR A 122 1.57 -2.89 3.29
C TYR A 122 0.59 -3.72 4.14
N TYR A 123 0.89 -3.91 5.41
CA TYR A 123 -0.03 -4.56 6.34
C TYR A 123 -1.31 -3.74 6.53
N TRP A 124 -1.21 -2.42 6.64
CA TRP A 124 -2.39 -1.55 6.67
C TRP A 124 -3.16 -1.56 5.34
N TYR A 125 -2.46 -1.60 4.20
CA TYR A 125 -3.09 -1.81 2.89
C TYR A 125 -3.88 -3.12 2.86
N LYS A 126 -3.31 -4.25 3.34
CA LYS A 126 -4.00 -5.53 3.49
C LYS A 126 -5.30 -5.38 4.27
N ILE A 127 -5.24 -4.80 5.47
CA ILE A 127 -6.42 -4.59 6.32
C ILE A 127 -7.50 -3.81 5.56
N LYS A 128 -7.16 -2.74 4.87
CA LYS A 128 -8.11 -1.93 4.11
C LYS A 128 -8.72 -2.69 2.92
N LYS A 129 -7.92 -3.48 2.21
CA LYS A 129 -8.42 -4.27 1.09
C LYS A 129 -9.37 -5.37 1.56
N ILE A 130 -9.05 -6.05 2.66
CA ILE A 130 -9.98 -7.04 3.26
C ILE A 130 -11.27 -6.35 3.73
N TYR A 131 -11.19 -5.17 4.37
CA TYR A 131 -12.37 -4.37 4.69
C TYR A 131 -13.23 -4.09 3.47
N GLN A 132 -12.62 -3.70 2.33
CA GLN A 132 -13.35 -3.45 1.09
C GLN A 132 -14.02 -4.73 0.58
N ILE A 133 -13.31 -5.86 0.56
CA ILE A 133 -13.85 -7.16 0.10
C ILE A 133 -15.05 -7.57 0.96
N ILE A 134 -14.95 -7.51 2.29
CA ILE A 134 -16.06 -7.83 3.19
C ILE A 134 -17.26 -6.90 2.93
N SER A 135 -17.02 -5.61 2.67
CA SER A 135 -18.10 -4.66 2.35
C SER A 135 -18.85 -4.99 1.06
N TYR A 136 -18.19 -5.68 0.11
CA TYR A 136 -18.82 -6.09 -1.15
C TYR A 136 -19.49 -7.48 -1.05
N GLU A 137 -18.86 -8.43 -0.36
CA GLU A 137 -19.33 -9.82 -0.27
C GLU A 137 -20.40 -10.01 0.81
N GLU A 138 -20.34 -9.26 1.90
CA GLU A 138 -21.16 -9.51 3.10
C GLU A 138 -21.99 -8.27 3.46
N ASP A 139 -21.52 -7.50 4.49
CA ASP A 139 -22.21 -6.34 5.04
C ASP A 139 -21.22 -5.26 5.49
N SER A 140 -21.62 -4.02 5.31
CA SER A 140 -20.87 -2.84 5.76
C SER A 140 -20.62 -2.83 7.27
N ASN A 141 -21.50 -3.41 8.11
CA ASN A 141 -21.29 -3.49 9.55
C ASN A 141 -20.24 -4.53 9.91
N GLU A 142 -20.22 -5.68 9.23
CA GLU A 142 -19.19 -6.71 9.43
C GLU A 142 -17.82 -6.18 9.01
N ALA A 143 -17.76 -5.52 7.84
CA ALA A 143 -16.55 -4.85 7.39
C ALA A 143 -16.04 -3.82 8.40
N LEU A 144 -16.94 -2.99 8.94
CA LEU A 144 -16.58 -1.98 9.93
C LEU A 144 -16.07 -2.63 11.21
N SER A 145 -16.72 -3.68 11.71
CA SER A 145 -16.28 -4.43 12.88
C SER A 145 -14.90 -5.05 12.67
N TYR A 146 -14.64 -5.60 11.48
CA TYR A 146 -13.33 -6.14 11.13
C TYR A 146 -12.22 -5.09 11.22
N ILE A 147 -12.39 -3.93 10.59
CA ILE A 147 -11.33 -2.91 10.56
C ILE A 147 -11.15 -2.24 11.93
N GLU A 148 -12.22 -2.06 12.72
CA GLU A 148 -12.14 -1.57 14.09
C GLU A 148 -11.30 -2.50 14.97
N ASN A 149 -11.56 -3.80 14.91
CA ASN A 149 -10.79 -4.81 15.65
C ASN A 149 -9.29 -4.80 15.26
N LYS A 150 -8.98 -4.70 13.95
CA LYS A 150 -7.60 -4.60 13.49
C LYS A 150 -6.93 -3.29 13.93
N PHE A 151 -7.67 -2.19 13.93
CA PHE A 151 -7.17 -0.88 14.34
C PHE A 151 -6.84 -0.81 15.83
N GLU A 152 -7.54 -1.53 16.71
CA GLU A 152 -7.26 -1.62 18.15
C GLU A 152 -5.82 -2.09 18.45
N GLY A 153 -5.21 -2.83 17.52
CA GLY A 153 -3.81 -3.25 17.63
C GLY A 153 -2.76 -2.14 17.45
N TYR A 154 -3.18 -0.93 17.05
CA TYR A 154 -2.28 0.20 16.83
C TYR A 154 -2.27 1.14 18.04
N SER A 155 -1.23 1.05 18.88
CA SER A 155 -1.07 1.95 20.04
C SER A 155 -0.75 3.40 19.66
N ASN A 156 -0.05 3.61 18.54
CA ASN A 156 0.34 4.93 18.01
C ASN A 156 0.19 4.99 16.49
N PRO A 157 -1.06 4.98 15.96
CA PRO A 157 -1.30 4.93 14.52
C PRO A 157 -0.71 6.15 13.80
N SER A 158 -0.18 5.92 12.60
CA SER A 158 0.34 6.99 11.74
C SER A 158 -0.76 7.96 11.30
N ILE A 159 -0.36 9.14 10.78
CA ILE A 159 -1.33 10.13 10.26
C ILE A 159 -2.14 9.54 9.09
N LYS A 160 -1.54 8.64 8.30
CA LYS A 160 -2.23 7.95 7.21
C LYS A 160 -3.32 7.02 7.73
N ILE A 161 -3.01 6.21 8.74
CA ILE A 161 -3.97 5.29 9.38
C ILE A 161 -5.13 6.08 10.01
N LEU A 162 -4.83 7.17 10.72
CA LEU A 162 -5.88 8.04 11.29
C LEU A 162 -6.79 8.64 10.23
N ASN A 163 -6.21 9.11 9.11
CA ASN A 163 -6.97 9.66 7.99
C ASN A 163 -7.87 8.60 7.34
N ASP A 164 -7.34 7.41 7.12
CA ASP A 164 -8.10 6.31 6.54
C ASP A 164 -9.27 5.90 7.44
N MET A 165 -9.04 5.76 8.76
CA MET A 165 -10.10 5.45 9.72
C MET A 165 -11.17 6.55 9.79
N ALA A 166 -10.75 7.83 9.80
CA ALA A 166 -11.69 8.94 9.76
C ALA A 166 -12.57 8.91 8.49
N SER A 167 -11.96 8.61 7.34
CA SER A 167 -12.65 8.48 6.06
C SER A 167 -13.63 7.30 6.05
N ILE A 168 -13.22 6.14 6.59
CA ILE A 168 -14.06 4.95 6.71
C ILE A 168 -15.27 5.24 7.62
N TYR A 169 -15.08 5.88 8.76
CA TYR A 169 -16.20 6.27 9.61
C TYR A 169 -17.14 7.25 8.92
N LYS A 170 -16.59 8.19 8.13
CA LYS A 170 -17.40 9.13 7.34
C LYS A 170 -18.27 8.41 6.32
N SER A 171 -17.70 7.46 5.56
CA SER A 171 -18.45 6.69 4.55
C SER A 171 -19.54 5.81 5.17
N ASN A 172 -19.30 5.32 6.39
CA ASN A 172 -20.29 4.55 7.18
C ASN A 172 -21.23 5.44 8.01
N LYS A 173 -21.27 6.75 7.74
CA LYS A 173 -22.14 7.73 8.44
C LYS A 173 -21.93 7.81 9.97
N LYS A 174 -20.79 7.36 10.47
CA LYS A 174 -20.37 7.43 11.89
C LYS A 174 -19.64 8.75 12.15
N PHE A 175 -20.33 9.88 11.96
CA PHE A 175 -19.72 11.21 11.91
C PHE A 175 -18.99 11.63 13.18
N GLU A 176 -19.47 11.27 14.36
CA GLU A 176 -18.81 11.57 15.64
C GLU A 176 -17.43 10.90 15.74
N LYS A 177 -17.35 9.59 15.37
CA LYS A 177 -16.07 8.88 15.30
C LYS A 177 -15.15 9.51 14.23
N SER A 178 -15.67 9.84 13.06
CA SER A 178 -14.92 10.51 12.00
C SER A 178 -14.28 11.80 12.49
N ILE A 179 -15.07 12.70 13.12
CA ILE A 179 -14.57 13.97 13.68
C ILE A 179 -13.48 13.71 14.72
N LYS A 180 -13.68 12.74 15.63
CA LYS A 180 -12.67 12.36 16.62
C LYS A 180 -11.33 12.02 15.96
N TYR A 181 -11.31 11.17 14.91
CA TYR A 181 -10.08 10.74 14.27
C TYR A 181 -9.43 11.82 13.42
N TYR A 182 -10.20 12.69 12.74
CA TYR A 182 -9.64 13.88 12.10
C TYR A 182 -9.02 14.85 13.13
N SER A 183 -9.64 15.00 14.29
CA SER A 183 -9.08 15.84 15.37
C SER A 183 -7.77 15.28 15.94
N LEU A 184 -7.66 13.94 16.04
CA LEU A 184 -6.41 13.29 16.45
C LEU A 184 -5.32 13.44 15.36
N LEU A 185 -5.70 13.34 14.09
CA LEU A 185 -4.79 13.57 12.96
C LEU A 185 -4.23 14.99 13.00
N LEU A 186 -5.09 16.01 13.16
CA LEU A 186 -4.67 17.40 13.21
C LEU A 186 -3.71 17.73 14.36
N LYS A 187 -3.76 16.97 15.45
CA LYS A 187 -2.80 17.13 16.57
C LYS A 187 -1.43 16.51 16.28
N LYS A 188 -1.33 15.67 15.23
CA LYS A 188 -0.08 15.02 14.83
C LYS A 188 0.61 15.71 13.65
N LEU A 189 -0.09 16.61 12.94
CA LEU A 189 0.47 17.46 11.89
C LEU A 189 1.17 18.67 12.49
#